data_5a9325eea04f09be2a5da0ba91983d9e
#
_entry.id   5a9325eea04f09be2a5da0ba91983d9e
#
_cell.length_a   1.000
_cell.length_b   1.000
_cell.length_c   1.000
_cell.angle_alpha   90.00
_cell.angle_beta   90.00
_cell.angle_gamma   90.00
#
_symmetry.space_group_name_H-M   'P 1'
#
loop_
_entity.id
_entity.type
_entity.pdbx_description
1 polymer ?
#
loop_
_entity_poly.entity_id
_entity_poly.type
_entity_poly.pdbx_seq_one_letter_code
_entity_poly.pdbx_strand_id
1 'polypeptide(L)'
;MRLKNKIAMVVGAGQTPGPTIGNGRATALLFAREGAQVLAVDRDIESAQETVELIQHEGGQAEAVAADVVDEASLEAAVKHCKEHLGQLDILHNNVGISVTGGDAPVTEISTEAFDRIIAVNLRGVVLACKHALPVMRAQGSGAIITISSIAAIENYPWVAYKASKAALVTLTQQLAIQNAEYGIRANVILPGLMDTPMAVDNRAQAWGQTREEVVAARNARVPLGNKMGDAWDVAHAALFLASDEARFITGVSLPVDGGMSCRIG
;
A
#
# COMPACT_ATOMS: atom_id res chain seq x y z
N MET A 1 -5.88 -5.66 21.22
CA MET A 1 -4.70 -5.51 20.34
C MET A 1 -4.66 -6.70 19.38
N ARG A 2 -5.05 -6.46 18.16
CA ARG A 2 -5.26 -7.49 17.09
C ARG A 2 -3.94 -7.99 16.48
N LEU A 3 -2.85 -7.22 16.63
CA LEU A 3 -1.51 -7.53 16.12
C LEU A 3 -0.45 -7.63 17.22
N LYS A 4 -0.87 -7.97 18.44
CA LYS A 4 0.06 -8.11 19.57
C LYS A 4 1.17 -9.13 19.26
N ASN A 5 2.43 -8.72 19.48
CA ASN A 5 3.65 -9.49 19.22
C ASN A 5 3.91 -9.79 17.73
N LYS A 6 3.28 -9.07 16.80
CA LYS A 6 3.56 -9.16 15.37
C LYS A 6 4.59 -8.13 14.96
N ILE A 7 5.43 -8.48 14.00
CA ILE A 7 6.35 -7.55 13.32
C ILE A 7 5.79 -7.24 11.94
N ALA A 8 5.56 -5.95 11.68
CA ALA A 8 4.99 -5.47 10.43
C ALA A 8 5.96 -4.57 9.66
N MET A 9 6.38 -4.97 8.47
CA MET A 9 7.12 -4.13 7.54
C MET A 9 6.12 -3.41 6.63
N VAL A 10 6.07 -2.08 6.71
CA VAL A 10 5.21 -1.22 5.90
C VAL A 10 6.06 -0.50 4.88
N VAL A 11 5.99 -0.91 3.62
CA VAL A 11 6.73 -0.31 2.51
C VAL A 11 5.93 0.84 1.91
N GLY A 12 6.48 2.05 1.96
CA GLY A 12 5.78 3.30 1.69
C GLY A 12 5.09 3.83 2.96
N ALA A 13 5.79 3.79 4.10
CA ALA A 13 5.28 4.25 5.40
C ALA A 13 5.46 5.76 5.63
N GLY A 14 6.24 6.43 4.80
CA GLY A 14 6.32 7.89 4.75
C GLY A 14 5.05 8.50 4.17
N GLN A 15 5.11 9.78 3.82
CA GLN A 15 3.95 10.51 3.33
C GLN A 15 4.35 11.59 2.32
N THR A 16 3.59 11.70 1.23
CA THR A 16 3.60 12.90 0.40
C THR A 16 3.12 14.09 1.24
N PRO A 17 3.80 15.25 1.21
CA PRO A 17 3.36 16.44 1.93
C PRO A 17 1.91 16.83 1.57
N GLY A 18 1.13 17.22 2.59
CA GLY A 18 -0.26 17.63 2.42
C GLY A 18 -1.03 17.66 3.76
N PRO A 19 -2.26 18.21 3.76
CA PRO A 19 -3.04 18.41 4.99
C PRO A 19 -3.71 17.14 5.52
N THR A 20 -3.73 16.05 4.74
CA THR A 20 -4.35 14.77 5.12
C THR A 20 -3.29 13.68 5.22
N ILE A 21 -3.63 12.55 5.86
CA ILE A 21 -2.71 11.43 6.04
C ILE A 21 -2.70 10.50 4.81
N GLY A 22 -1.54 9.92 4.49
CA GLY A 22 -1.41 8.89 3.46
C GLY A 22 -1.73 7.48 3.96
N ASN A 23 -2.11 6.58 3.04
CA ASN A 23 -2.51 5.20 3.40
C ASN A 23 -1.41 4.43 4.15
N GLY A 24 -0.15 4.55 3.74
CA GLY A 24 0.96 3.84 4.37
C GLY A 24 1.21 4.31 5.80
N ARG A 25 1.26 5.63 6.03
CA ARG A 25 1.42 6.21 7.37
C ARG A 25 0.24 5.83 8.27
N ALA A 26 -1.00 5.96 7.80
CA ALA A 26 -2.19 5.56 8.57
C ALA A 26 -2.16 4.07 8.94
N THR A 27 -1.73 3.19 8.01
CA THR A 27 -1.59 1.77 8.27
C THR A 27 -0.51 1.48 9.30
N ALA A 28 0.66 2.13 9.20
CA ALA A 28 1.76 1.97 10.16
C ALA A 28 1.33 2.37 11.58
N LEU A 29 0.68 3.54 11.72
CA LEU A 29 0.13 4.01 13.00
C LEU A 29 -0.91 3.04 13.56
N LEU A 30 -1.86 2.58 12.74
CA LEU A 30 -2.92 1.68 13.21
C LEU A 30 -2.36 0.31 13.60
N PHE A 31 -1.39 -0.22 12.86
CA PHE A 31 -0.75 -1.49 13.21
C PHE A 31 -0.03 -1.39 14.57
N ALA A 32 0.68 -0.28 14.82
CA ALA A 32 1.33 -0.03 16.10
C ALA A 32 0.33 0.11 17.26
N ARG A 33 -0.77 0.86 17.08
CA ARG A 33 -1.88 0.97 18.06
C ARG A 33 -2.47 -0.39 18.41
N GLU A 34 -2.45 -1.32 17.45
CA GLU A 34 -2.95 -2.68 17.63
C GLU A 34 -1.86 -3.69 18.08
N GLY A 35 -0.70 -3.17 18.51
CA GLY A 35 0.35 -3.90 19.20
C GLY A 35 1.41 -4.55 18.33
N ALA A 36 1.46 -4.20 17.04
CA ALA A 36 2.60 -4.56 16.20
C ALA A 36 3.81 -3.68 16.49
N GLN A 37 5.01 -4.26 16.39
CA GLN A 37 6.23 -3.48 16.16
C GLN A 37 6.35 -3.22 14.67
N VAL A 38 6.54 -1.96 14.28
CA VAL A 38 6.50 -1.53 12.88
C VAL A 38 7.89 -1.21 12.36
N LEU A 39 8.29 -1.81 11.24
CA LEU A 39 9.39 -1.34 10.42
C LEU A 39 8.81 -0.42 9.34
N ALA A 40 8.97 0.88 9.51
CA ALA A 40 8.56 1.91 8.57
C ALA A 40 9.61 2.05 7.47
N VAL A 41 9.27 1.59 6.25
CA VAL A 41 10.20 1.61 5.11
C VAL A 41 9.72 2.65 4.11
N ASP A 42 10.60 3.58 3.76
CA ASP A 42 10.36 4.55 2.69
C ASP A 42 11.71 4.93 2.02
N ARG A 43 11.66 5.42 0.78
CA ARG A 43 12.85 5.98 0.12
C ARG A 43 13.29 7.30 0.77
N ASP A 44 12.32 8.04 1.32
CA ASP A 44 12.53 9.25 2.10
C ASP A 44 12.59 8.86 3.59
N ILE A 45 13.82 8.74 4.08
CA ILE A 45 14.06 8.33 5.47
C ILE A 45 13.49 9.33 6.49
N GLU A 46 13.51 10.62 6.18
CA GLU A 46 12.99 11.65 7.07
C GLU A 46 11.48 11.50 7.23
N SER A 47 10.76 11.25 6.12
CA SER A 47 9.32 11.01 6.16
C SER A 47 8.96 9.69 6.85
N ALA A 48 9.79 8.64 6.75
CA ALA A 48 9.63 7.41 7.52
C ALA A 48 9.87 7.66 9.01
N GLN A 49 10.88 8.46 9.36
CA GLN A 49 11.20 8.83 10.74
C GLN A 49 10.07 9.63 11.40
N GLU A 50 9.43 10.56 10.69
CA GLU A 50 8.24 11.25 11.19
C GLU A 50 7.13 10.25 11.58
N THR A 51 6.93 9.21 10.77
CA THR A 51 5.94 8.16 11.08
C THR A 51 6.33 7.39 12.33
N VAL A 52 7.62 7.08 12.51
CA VAL A 52 8.14 6.43 13.72
C VAL A 52 7.92 7.30 14.96
N GLU A 53 8.21 8.59 14.87
CA GLU A 53 8.03 9.54 15.98
C GLU A 53 6.55 9.63 16.40
N LEU A 54 5.63 9.65 15.44
CA LEU A 54 4.19 9.61 15.72
C LEU A 54 3.79 8.32 16.46
N ILE A 55 4.30 7.16 16.02
CA ILE A 55 4.06 5.87 16.67
C ILE A 55 4.61 5.87 18.11
N GLN A 56 5.84 6.33 18.30
CA GLN A 56 6.49 6.38 19.60
C GLN A 56 5.80 7.36 20.56
N HIS A 57 5.34 8.49 20.06
CA HIS A 57 4.55 9.46 20.85
C HIS A 57 3.24 8.84 21.38
N GLU A 58 2.65 7.91 20.65
CA GLU A 58 1.47 7.14 21.08
C GLU A 58 1.82 5.92 21.95
N GLY A 59 3.10 5.72 22.28
CA GLY A 59 3.58 4.59 23.10
C GLY A 59 3.77 3.28 22.33
N GLY A 60 3.71 3.30 20.99
CA GLY A 60 4.01 2.16 20.12
C GLY A 60 5.51 1.97 19.89
N GLN A 61 5.85 0.89 19.19
CA GLN A 61 7.23 0.54 18.83
C GLN A 61 7.40 0.58 17.32
N ALA A 62 8.38 1.33 16.83
CA ALA A 62 8.71 1.39 15.42
C ALA A 62 10.18 1.78 15.18
N GLU A 63 10.69 1.38 14.02
CA GLU A 63 11.98 1.76 13.48
C GLU A 63 11.82 2.22 12.02
N ALA A 64 12.67 3.14 11.55
CA ALA A 64 12.67 3.61 10.17
C ALA A 64 13.85 3.03 9.40
N VAL A 65 13.61 2.62 8.15
CA VAL A 65 14.66 2.15 7.22
C VAL A 65 14.44 2.78 5.85
N ALA A 66 15.53 3.32 5.29
CA ALA A 66 15.51 3.81 3.91
C ALA A 66 15.56 2.65 2.92
N ALA A 67 14.60 2.58 1.99
CA ALA A 67 14.68 1.68 0.85
C ALA A 67 13.87 2.23 -0.33
N ASP A 68 14.45 2.18 -1.52
CA ASP A 68 13.74 2.46 -2.77
C ASP A 68 13.26 1.14 -3.38
N VAL A 69 11.97 1.06 -3.69
CA VAL A 69 11.36 -0.15 -4.27
C VAL A 69 11.88 -0.52 -5.66
N VAL A 70 12.58 0.39 -6.34
CA VAL A 70 13.24 0.10 -7.62
C VAL A 70 14.67 -0.43 -7.46
N ASP A 71 15.24 -0.29 -6.28
CA ASP A 71 16.56 -0.85 -5.90
C ASP A 71 16.38 -2.14 -5.09
N GLU A 72 16.65 -3.27 -5.72
CA GLU A 72 16.50 -4.58 -5.10
C GLU A 72 17.38 -4.74 -3.85
N ALA A 73 18.61 -4.25 -3.89
CA ALA A 73 19.54 -4.39 -2.77
C ALA A 73 19.06 -3.66 -1.53
N SER A 74 18.40 -2.49 -1.70
CA SER A 74 17.83 -1.75 -0.56
C SER A 74 16.65 -2.47 0.07
N LEU A 75 15.78 -3.12 -0.72
CA LEU A 75 14.69 -3.94 -0.20
C LEU A 75 15.19 -5.22 0.49
N GLU A 76 16.21 -5.88 -0.07
CA GLU A 76 16.87 -7.01 0.58
C GLU A 76 17.44 -6.62 1.96
N ALA A 77 18.14 -5.48 2.01
CA ALA A 77 18.69 -4.95 3.25
C ALA A 77 17.60 -4.64 4.29
N ALA A 78 16.45 -4.06 3.87
CA ALA A 78 15.33 -3.77 4.76
C ALA A 78 14.71 -5.06 5.34
N VAL A 79 14.53 -6.10 4.54
CA VAL A 79 14.03 -7.40 5.02
C VAL A 79 15.05 -8.08 5.93
N LYS A 80 16.34 -8.01 5.59
CA LYS A 80 17.43 -8.52 6.43
C LYS A 80 17.44 -7.81 7.78
N HIS A 81 17.36 -6.46 7.79
CA HIS A 81 17.26 -5.67 9.01
C HIS A 81 16.09 -6.14 9.89
N CYS A 82 14.89 -6.32 9.29
CA CYS A 82 13.70 -6.81 9.99
C CYS A 82 14.00 -8.16 10.70
N LYS A 83 14.58 -9.12 9.98
CA LYS A 83 14.91 -10.43 10.52
C LYS A 83 15.98 -10.39 11.62
N GLU A 84 17.06 -9.62 11.41
CA GLU A 84 18.21 -9.61 12.32
C GLU A 84 17.96 -8.80 13.58
N HIS A 85 17.22 -7.69 13.50
CA HIS A 85 16.99 -6.78 14.62
C HIS A 85 15.64 -7.00 15.31
N LEU A 86 14.59 -7.35 14.55
CA LEU A 86 13.26 -7.58 15.10
C LEU A 86 12.92 -9.07 15.26
N GLY A 87 13.72 -9.96 14.68
CA GLY A 87 13.68 -11.42 14.89
C GLY A 87 12.73 -12.18 13.95
N GLN A 88 11.69 -11.53 13.40
CA GLN A 88 10.68 -12.15 12.54
C GLN A 88 10.07 -11.13 11.57
N LEU A 89 9.28 -11.60 10.61
CA LEU A 89 8.47 -10.78 9.72
C LEU A 89 7.08 -11.44 9.56
N ASP A 90 6.09 -10.93 10.30
CA ASP A 90 4.72 -11.49 10.26
C ASP A 90 3.88 -10.86 9.16
N ILE A 91 4.07 -9.55 8.91
CA ILE A 91 3.23 -8.79 8.00
C ILE A 91 4.11 -7.99 7.04
N LEU A 92 3.88 -8.19 5.73
CA LEU A 92 4.42 -7.33 4.68
C LEU A 92 3.26 -6.51 4.09
N HIS A 93 3.30 -5.19 4.27
CA HIS A 93 2.34 -4.27 3.68
C HIS A 93 2.97 -3.46 2.55
N ASN A 94 2.61 -3.77 1.30
CA ASN A 94 3.11 -3.11 0.09
C ASN A 94 2.17 -1.97 -0.30
N ASN A 95 2.56 -0.71 -0.04
CA ASN A 95 1.72 0.46 -0.29
C ASN A 95 2.25 1.39 -1.38
N VAL A 96 3.52 1.33 -1.75
CA VAL A 96 4.12 2.27 -2.71
C VAL A 96 3.42 2.24 -4.06
N GLY A 97 3.21 3.43 -4.63
CA GLY A 97 2.68 3.56 -6.00
C GLY A 97 2.74 5.00 -6.49
N ILE A 98 2.90 5.15 -7.79
CA ILE A 98 2.90 6.45 -8.50
C ILE A 98 1.95 6.38 -9.70
N SER A 99 1.42 7.52 -10.11
CA SER A 99 0.59 7.69 -11.32
C SER A 99 0.93 9.02 -11.99
N VAL A 100 0.20 10.09 -11.68
CA VAL A 100 0.40 11.44 -12.27
C VAL A 100 1.84 11.90 -12.14
N THR A 101 2.42 11.80 -10.95
CA THR A 101 3.83 12.16 -10.69
C THR A 101 4.82 11.27 -11.43
N GLY A 102 4.38 10.11 -11.92
CA GLY A 102 5.17 9.20 -12.77
C GLY A 102 5.12 9.54 -14.27
N GLY A 103 4.25 10.47 -14.67
CA GLY A 103 4.04 10.81 -16.08
C GLY A 103 3.05 9.87 -16.79
N ASP A 104 2.10 9.27 -16.06
CA ASP A 104 1.07 8.41 -16.64
C ASP A 104 0.17 9.18 -17.61
N ALA A 105 -0.19 8.57 -18.73
CA ALA A 105 -0.94 9.19 -19.79
C ALA A 105 -1.76 8.16 -20.60
N PRO A 106 -2.63 8.61 -21.54
CA PRO A 106 -3.25 7.72 -22.53
C PRO A 106 -2.20 7.00 -23.39
N VAL A 107 -2.58 5.84 -23.95
CA VAL A 107 -1.64 4.97 -24.70
C VAL A 107 -0.92 5.65 -25.86
N THR A 108 -1.53 6.64 -26.48
CA THR A 108 -0.95 7.39 -27.60
C THR A 108 0.02 8.51 -27.18
N GLU A 109 0.07 8.81 -25.87
CA GLU A 109 0.79 9.97 -25.33
C GLU A 109 1.85 9.59 -24.29
N ILE A 110 1.76 8.39 -23.70
CA ILE A 110 2.71 7.94 -22.67
C ILE A 110 4.09 7.70 -23.25
N SER A 111 5.13 8.24 -22.61
CA SER A 111 6.50 7.90 -22.98
C SER A 111 6.90 6.52 -22.44
N THR A 112 7.84 5.86 -23.13
CA THR A 112 8.39 4.57 -22.69
C THR A 112 9.00 4.66 -21.28
N GLU A 113 9.71 5.74 -21.01
CA GLU A 113 10.38 5.99 -19.72
C GLU A 113 9.36 6.16 -18.58
N ALA A 114 8.23 6.83 -18.85
CA ALA A 114 7.14 6.96 -17.85
C ALA A 114 6.46 5.62 -17.60
N PHE A 115 6.18 4.86 -18.65
CA PHE A 115 5.62 3.51 -18.55
C PHE A 115 6.52 2.61 -17.72
N ASP A 116 7.81 2.50 -18.09
CA ASP A 116 8.79 1.65 -17.41
C ASP A 116 8.96 2.03 -15.95
N ARG A 117 9.04 3.34 -15.63
CA ARG A 117 9.13 3.85 -14.26
C ARG A 117 7.91 3.47 -13.43
N ILE A 118 6.69 3.61 -13.97
CA ILE A 118 5.46 3.27 -13.24
C ILE A 118 5.40 1.76 -13.00
N ILE A 119 5.72 0.94 -13.98
CA ILE A 119 5.79 -0.52 -13.81
C ILE A 119 6.88 -0.91 -12.81
N ALA A 120 8.05 -0.30 -12.88
CA ALA A 120 9.14 -0.56 -11.94
C ALA A 120 8.73 -0.28 -10.49
N VAL A 121 8.10 0.87 -10.23
CA VAL A 121 7.67 1.26 -8.88
C VAL A 121 6.47 0.44 -8.42
N ASN A 122 5.39 0.39 -9.22
CA ASN A 122 4.11 -0.12 -8.76
C ASN A 122 4.02 -1.65 -8.76
N LEU A 123 4.72 -2.32 -9.66
CA LEU A 123 4.62 -3.78 -9.83
C LEU A 123 5.93 -4.48 -9.47
N ARG A 124 7.04 -4.14 -10.14
CA ARG A 124 8.33 -4.81 -9.88
C ARG A 124 8.77 -4.63 -8.43
N GLY A 125 8.59 -3.45 -7.85
CA GLY A 125 8.90 -3.20 -6.44
C GLY A 125 8.17 -4.14 -5.49
N VAL A 126 6.89 -4.42 -5.72
CA VAL A 126 6.12 -5.40 -4.93
C VAL A 126 6.65 -6.82 -5.11
N VAL A 127 7.02 -7.20 -6.35
CA VAL A 127 7.64 -8.50 -6.62
C VAL A 127 8.95 -8.64 -5.84
N LEU A 128 9.80 -7.62 -5.85
CA LEU A 128 11.09 -7.61 -5.15
C LEU A 128 10.91 -7.68 -3.63
N ALA A 129 10.00 -6.89 -3.06
CA ALA A 129 9.69 -6.98 -1.63
C ALA A 129 9.22 -8.39 -1.22
N CYS A 130 8.32 -8.99 -2.01
CA CYS A 130 7.85 -10.35 -1.76
C CYS A 130 8.96 -11.39 -1.96
N LYS A 131 9.86 -11.22 -2.95
CA LYS A 131 10.99 -12.11 -3.21
C LYS A 131 11.88 -12.28 -1.97
N HIS A 132 12.15 -11.19 -1.26
CA HIS A 132 13.01 -11.23 -0.07
C HIS A 132 12.24 -11.56 1.21
N ALA A 133 10.97 -11.16 1.34
CA ALA A 133 10.16 -11.45 2.53
C ALA A 133 9.72 -12.92 2.61
N LEU A 134 9.34 -13.54 1.49
CA LEU A 134 8.80 -14.90 1.47
C LEU A 134 9.73 -15.97 2.05
N PRO A 135 11.06 -15.98 1.80
CA PRO A 135 11.95 -16.96 2.44
C PRO A 135 11.92 -16.87 3.97
N VAL A 136 11.81 -15.66 4.54
CA VAL A 136 11.71 -15.44 5.98
C VAL A 136 10.38 -15.99 6.50
N MET A 137 9.26 -15.63 5.87
CA MET A 137 7.92 -16.08 6.26
C MET A 137 7.74 -17.60 6.09
N ARG A 138 8.30 -18.20 5.04
CA ARG A 138 8.29 -19.66 4.82
C ARG A 138 9.03 -20.40 5.91
N ALA A 139 10.20 -19.91 6.32
CA ALA A 139 10.97 -20.50 7.42
C ALA A 139 10.22 -20.40 8.77
N GLN A 140 9.37 -19.37 8.95
CA GLN A 140 8.51 -19.18 10.11
C GLN A 140 7.26 -20.08 10.09
N GLY A 141 6.83 -20.54 8.90
CA GLY A 141 5.58 -21.26 8.71
C GLY A 141 4.33 -20.36 8.86
N SER A 142 4.47 -19.05 8.73
CA SER A 142 3.37 -18.09 8.87
C SER A 142 3.72 -16.75 8.23
N GLY A 143 2.70 -16.01 7.79
CA GLY A 143 2.85 -14.66 7.27
C GLY A 143 1.56 -14.09 6.69
N ALA A 144 1.48 -12.77 6.60
CA ALA A 144 0.40 -12.06 5.91
C ALA A 144 0.98 -10.99 4.96
N ILE A 145 0.69 -11.11 3.68
CA ILE A 145 1.06 -10.13 2.66
C ILE A 145 -0.19 -9.34 2.29
N ILE A 146 -0.15 -8.02 2.45
CA ILE A 146 -1.21 -7.10 2.06
C ILE A 146 -0.65 -6.16 1.00
N THR A 147 -1.26 -6.14 -0.17
CA THR A 147 -0.84 -5.29 -1.28
C THR A 147 -1.90 -4.24 -1.57
N ILE A 148 -1.47 -2.99 -1.77
CA ILE A 148 -2.38 -1.91 -2.16
C ILE A 148 -2.41 -1.77 -3.69
N SER A 149 -3.53 -2.22 -4.26
CA SER A 149 -3.87 -1.99 -5.67
C SER A 149 -4.69 -0.69 -5.82
N SER A 150 -5.77 -0.71 -6.55
CA SER A 150 -6.73 0.38 -6.75
C SER A 150 -7.96 -0.14 -7.49
N ILE A 151 -9.12 0.48 -7.31
CA ILE A 151 -10.28 0.24 -8.20
C ILE A 151 -9.97 0.55 -9.66
N ALA A 152 -8.96 1.38 -9.96
CA ALA A 152 -8.47 1.58 -11.33
C ALA A 152 -8.08 0.27 -12.03
N ALA A 153 -7.78 -0.79 -11.30
CA ALA A 153 -7.53 -2.12 -11.85
C ALA A 153 -8.75 -2.69 -12.60
N ILE A 154 -9.95 -2.40 -12.13
CA ILE A 154 -11.22 -3.00 -12.59
C ILE A 154 -12.18 -1.98 -13.21
N GLU A 155 -12.09 -0.70 -12.86
CA GLU A 155 -12.91 0.38 -13.41
C GLU A 155 -12.30 1.02 -14.66
N ASN A 156 -13.10 1.85 -15.35
CA ASN A 156 -12.58 2.71 -16.40
C ASN A 156 -11.63 3.74 -15.81
N TYR A 157 -10.40 3.78 -16.34
CA TYR A 157 -9.33 4.67 -15.92
C TYR A 157 -8.63 5.25 -17.15
N PRO A 158 -8.38 6.56 -17.23
CA PRO A 158 -7.95 7.18 -18.48
C PRO A 158 -6.50 6.89 -18.88
N TRP A 159 -5.65 6.48 -17.93
CA TRP A 159 -4.21 6.28 -18.16
C TRP A 159 -3.82 4.82 -18.08
N VAL A 160 -2.78 4.43 -18.81
CA VAL A 160 -2.52 3.01 -19.09
C VAL A 160 -1.59 2.34 -18.10
N ALA A 161 -0.49 2.99 -17.70
CA ALA A 161 0.55 2.32 -16.92
C ALA A 161 0.10 2.05 -15.47
N TYR A 162 -0.55 3.01 -14.83
CA TYR A 162 -1.11 2.82 -13.48
C TYR A 162 -2.16 1.72 -13.47
N LYS A 163 -3.14 1.80 -14.39
CA LYS A 163 -4.18 0.77 -14.51
C LYS A 163 -3.57 -0.62 -14.71
N ALA A 164 -2.66 -0.76 -15.67
CA ALA A 164 -2.01 -2.04 -15.96
C ALA A 164 -1.23 -2.57 -14.75
N SER A 165 -0.44 -1.72 -14.09
CA SER A 165 0.32 -2.11 -12.89
C SER A 165 -0.59 -2.56 -11.75
N LYS A 166 -1.69 -1.83 -11.50
CA LYS A 166 -2.63 -2.16 -10.42
C LYS A 166 -3.46 -3.41 -10.70
N ALA A 167 -3.81 -3.66 -11.96
CA ALA A 167 -4.46 -4.92 -12.39
C ALA A 167 -3.50 -6.12 -12.22
N ALA A 168 -2.24 -5.97 -12.60
CA ALA A 168 -1.23 -7.02 -12.43
C ALA A 168 -1.02 -7.40 -10.96
N LEU A 169 -1.13 -6.45 -10.01
CA LEU A 169 -1.03 -6.74 -8.57
C LEU A 169 -2.14 -7.65 -8.07
N VAL A 170 -3.33 -7.59 -8.65
CA VAL A 170 -4.44 -8.50 -8.32
C VAL A 170 -4.06 -9.93 -8.67
N THR A 171 -3.62 -10.17 -9.90
CA THR A 171 -3.20 -11.49 -10.37
C THR A 171 -1.96 -11.99 -9.63
N LEU A 172 -0.97 -11.12 -9.40
CA LEU A 172 0.22 -11.45 -8.60
C LEU A 172 -0.16 -11.92 -7.20
N THR A 173 -1.07 -11.22 -6.52
CA THR A 173 -1.49 -11.56 -5.16
C THR A 173 -2.19 -12.92 -5.11
N GLN A 174 -3.04 -13.24 -6.08
CA GLN A 174 -3.67 -14.56 -6.20
C GLN A 174 -2.64 -15.66 -6.38
N GLN A 175 -1.61 -15.43 -7.20
CA GLN A 175 -0.50 -16.38 -7.41
C GLN A 175 0.33 -16.54 -6.13
N LEU A 176 0.63 -15.46 -5.42
CA LEU A 176 1.34 -15.51 -4.13
C LEU A 176 0.54 -16.31 -3.10
N ALA A 177 -0.78 -16.12 -3.04
CA ALA A 177 -1.67 -16.82 -2.13
C ALA A 177 -1.58 -18.34 -2.31
N ILE A 178 -1.75 -18.83 -3.54
CA ILE A 178 -1.75 -20.29 -3.79
C ILE A 178 -0.37 -20.91 -3.65
N GLN A 179 0.70 -20.21 -4.09
CA GLN A 179 2.06 -20.72 -4.01
C GLN A 179 2.61 -20.80 -2.57
N ASN A 180 2.00 -20.10 -1.63
CA ASN A 180 2.52 -20.00 -0.27
C ASN A 180 1.53 -20.49 0.81
N ALA A 181 0.39 -21.04 0.38
CA ALA A 181 -0.63 -21.56 1.30
C ALA A 181 -0.10 -22.72 2.16
N GLU A 182 0.70 -23.61 1.59
CA GLU A 182 1.31 -24.73 2.32
C GLU A 182 2.24 -24.29 3.46
N TYR A 183 2.78 -23.06 3.38
CA TYR A 183 3.63 -22.47 4.43
C TYR A 183 2.84 -21.64 5.43
N GLY A 184 1.49 -21.68 5.42
CA GLY A 184 0.66 -20.88 6.31
C GLY A 184 0.70 -19.37 6.01
N ILE A 185 1.13 -18.98 4.81
CA ILE A 185 1.21 -17.57 4.39
C ILE A 185 -0.05 -17.19 3.62
N ARG A 186 -0.66 -16.07 4.00
CA ARG A 186 -1.80 -15.47 3.31
C ARG A 186 -1.35 -14.26 2.48
N ALA A 187 -1.94 -14.08 1.32
CA ALA A 187 -1.71 -12.90 0.49
C ALA A 187 -3.05 -12.35 0.00
N ASN A 188 -3.32 -11.07 0.27
CA ASN A 188 -4.55 -10.39 -0.09
C ASN A 188 -4.26 -9.01 -0.68
N VAL A 189 -5.16 -8.50 -1.52
CA VAL A 189 -5.02 -7.20 -2.15
C VAL A 189 -6.21 -6.31 -1.84
N ILE A 190 -5.93 -5.06 -1.44
CA ILE A 190 -6.95 -4.03 -1.22
C ILE A 190 -7.01 -3.15 -2.46
N LEU A 191 -8.22 -2.81 -2.89
CA LEU A 191 -8.50 -1.92 -4.02
C LEU A 191 -9.16 -0.64 -3.49
N PRO A 192 -8.37 0.36 -3.04
CA PRO A 192 -8.93 1.64 -2.63
C PRO A 192 -9.64 2.34 -3.77
N GLY A 193 -10.77 2.97 -3.45
CA GLY A 193 -11.48 3.87 -4.33
C GLY A 193 -10.91 5.29 -4.34
N LEU A 194 -11.80 6.25 -4.33
CA LEU A 194 -11.42 7.65 -4.20
C LEU A 194 -11.17 7.98 -2.71
N MET A 195 -9.90 8.08 -2.35
CA MET A 195 -9.44 8.42 -1.00
C MET A 195 -8.97 9.87 -0.94
N ASP A 196 -9.25 10.56 0.18
CA ASP A 196 -8.71 11.89 0.47
C ASP A 196 -7.33 11.74 1.10
N THR A 197 -6.32 11.63 0.25
CA THR A 197 -4.91 11.53 0.63
C THR A 197 -4.07 12.53 -0.18
N PRO A 198 -2.90 12.97 0.30
CA PRO A 198 -2.07 13.92 -0.42
C PRO A 198 -1.72 13.44 -1.84
N MET A 199 -1.36 12.18 -2.01
CA MET A 199 -1.08 11.61 -3.33
C MET A 199 -2.31 11.69 -4.27
N ALA A 200 -3.51 11.46 -3.74
CA ALA A 200 -4.71 11.32 -4.54
C ALA A 200 -5.41 12.67 -4.83
N VAL A 201 -5.22 13.66 -3.99
CA VAL A 201 -5.86 14.97 -4.10
C VAL A 201 -4.84 16.06 -4.40
N ASP A 202 -3.85 16.25 -3.54
CA ASP A 202 -2.93 17.40 -3.64
C ASP A 202 -2.03 17.32 -4.87
N ASN A 203 -1.46 16.14 -5.18
CA ASN A 203 -0.67 15.94 -6.40
C ASN A 203 -1.51 16.17 -7.67
N ARG A 204 -2.81 15.83 -7.66
CA ARG A 204 -3.69 16.08 -8.80
C ARG A 204 -4.07 17.54 -8.92
N ALA A 205 -4.38 18.21 -7.81
CA ALA A 205 -4.66 19.64 -7.78
C ALA A 205 -3.49 20.42 -8.40
N GLN A 206 -2.27 20.10 -7.98
CA GLN A 206 -1.06 20.70 -8.55
C GLN A 206 -0.89 20.38 -10.05
N ALA A 207 -1.03 19.12 -10.45
CA ALA A 207 -0.83 18.69 -11.83
C ALA A 207 -1.87 19.26 -12.80
N TRP A 208 -3.08 19.52 -12.34
CA TRP A 208 -4.18 20.02 -13.17
C TRP A 208 -4.41 21.53 -13.04
N GLY A 209 -3.64 22.22 -12.19
CA GLY A 209 -3.82 23.65 -11.93
C GLY A 209 -5.17 23.98 -11.28
N GLN A 210 -5.71 23.05 -10.49
CA GLN A 210 -6.96 23.17 -9.76
C GLN A 210 -6.71 23.41 -8.26
N THR A 211 -7.69 23.95 -7.56
CA THR A 211 -7.65 24.01 -6.10
C THR A 211 -7.92 22.62 -5.52
N ARG A 212 -7.48 22.39 -4.28
CA ARG A 212 -7.77 21.16 -3.54
C ARG A 212 -9.28 20.93 -3.41
N GLU A 213 -10.01 22.01 -3.11
CA GLU A 213 -11.46 22.01 -2.91
C GLU A 213 -12.21 21.60 -4.18
N GLU A 214 -11.79 22.05 -5.34
CA GLU A 214 -12.37 21.63 -6.64
C GLU A 214 -12.15 20.14 -6.89
N VAL A 215 -10.94 19.63 -6.65
CA VAL A 215 -10.63 18.21 -6.79
C VAL A 215 -11.45 17.38 -5.80
N VAL A 216 -11.54 17.81 -4.53
CA VAL A 216 -12.34 17.14 -3.50
C VAL A 216 -13.81 17.09 -3.87
N ALA A 217 -14.40 18.21 -4.31
CA ALA A 217 -15.81 18.28 -4.70
C ALA A 217 -16.12 17.35 -5.88
N ALA A 218 -15.28 17.38 -6.93
CA ALA A 218 -15.44 16.53 -8.11
C ALA A 218 -15.31 15.03 -7.79
N ARG A 219 -14.43 14.68 -6.86
CA ARG A 219 -14.21 13.28 -6.45
C ARG A 219 -15.34 12.79 -5.54
N ASN A 220 -15.78 13.61 -4.58
CA ASN A 220 -16.88 13.31 -3.67
C ASN A 220 -18.16 12.96 -4.43
N ALA A 221 -18.51 13.73 -5.45
CA ALA A 221 -19.70 13.52 -6.29
C ALA A 221 -19.72 12.16 -7.01
N ARG A 222 -18.57 11.50 -7.13
CA ARG A 222 -18.44 10.19 -7.78
C ARG A 222 -18.64 9.01 -6.85
N VAL A 223 -18.56 9.19 -5.54
CA VAL A 223 -18.68 8.10 -4.55
C VAL A 223 -20.15 7.85 -4.23
N PRO A 224 -20.68 6.63 -4.44
CA PRO A 224 -22.08 6.31 -4.14
C PRO A 224 -22.42 6.44 -2.65
N LEU A 225 -21.53 5.98 -1.78
CA LEU A 225 -21.77 6.00 -0.34
C LEU A 225 -21.63 7.42 0.22
N GLY A 226 -22.77 8.06 0.44
CA GLY A 226 -22.86 9.38 1.08
C GLY A 226 -22.24 10.53 0.27
N ASN A 227 -21.93 10.36 -1.01
CA ASN A 227 -21.25 11.35 -1.86
C ASN A 227 -19.99 11.94 -1.19
N LYS A 228 -19.19 11.07 -0.59
CA LYS A 228 -17.97 11.44 0.13
C LYS A 228 -16.87 10.40 -0.09
N MET A 229 -15.67 10.87 -0.41
CA MET A 229 -14.48 10.01 -0.46
C MET A 229 -14.24 9.35 0.91
N GLY A 230 -13.67 8.15 0.88
CA GLY A 230 -13.02 7.59 2.05
C GLY A 230 -11.72 8.33 2.39
N ASP A 231 -11.13 7.96 3.50
CA ASP A 231 -9.82 8.44 3.92
C ASP A 231 -8.82 7.30 4.09
N ALA A 232 -7.60 7.63 4.48
CA ALA A 232 -6.54 6.64 4.66
C ALA A 232 -6.84 5.62 5.77
N TRP A 233 -7.67 5.98 6.76
CA TRP A 233 -8.04 5.09 7.86
C TRP A 233 -8.97 3.98 7.39
N ASP A 234 -9.85 4.22 6.39
CA ASP A 234 -10.68 3.17 5.79
C ASP A 234 -9.81 2.06 5.18
N VAL A 235 -8.73 2.45 4.49
CA VAL A 235 -7.74 1.51 3.94
C VAL A 235 -6.96 0.83 5.05
N ALA A 236 -6.53 1.57 6.07
CA ALA A 236 -5.77 1.03 7.20
C ALA A 236 -6.58 0.01 8.00
N HIS A 237 -7.89 0.24 8.24
CA HIS A 237 -8.77 -0.71 8.91
C HIS A 237 -8.97 -2.01 8.12
N ALA A 238 -9.10 -1.91 6.79
CA ALA A 238 -9.14 -3.09 5.93
C ALA A 238 -7.81 -3.88 5.97
N ALA A 239 -6.68 -3.16 5.93
CA ALA A 239 -5.35 -3.77 6.06
C ALA A 239 -5.16 -4.45 7.42
N LEU A 240 -5.59 -3.81 8.52
CA LEU A 240 -5.56 -4.38 9.86
C LEU A 240 -6.36 -5.69 9.95
N PHE A 241 -7.59 -5.70 9.41
CA PHE A 241 -8.40 -6.91 9.37
C PHE A 241 -7.69 -8.03 8.63
N LEU A 242 -7.22 -7.78 7.42
CA LEU A 242 -6.53 -8.79 6.59
C LEU A 242 -5.19 -9.25 7.19
N ALA A 243 -4.50 -8.40 7.94
CA ALA A 243 -3.26 -8.74 8.63
C ALA A 243 -3.47 -9.60 9.88
N SER A 244 -4.62 -9.45 10.53
CA SER A 244 -4.94 -10.10 11.82
C SER A 244 -5.35 -11.57 11.68
N ASP A 245 -5.38 -12.28 12.80
CA ASP A 245 -5.84 -13.67 12.86
C ASP A 245 -7.35 -13.82 12.62
N GLU A 246 -8.12 -12.73 12.66
CA GLU A 246 -9.54 -12.73 12.27
C GLU A 246 -9.72 -13.10 10.79
N ALA A 247 -8.72 -12.80 9.95
CA ALA A 247 -8.68 -13.16 8.54
C ALA A 247 -7.90 -14.48 8.27
N ARG A 248 -7.73 -15.34 9.27
CA ARG A 248 -6.89 -16.56 9.16
C ARG A 248 -7.28 -17.51 8.02
N PHE A 249 -8.52 -17.45 7.55
CA PHE A 249 -9.02 -18.28 6.44
C PHE A 249 -9.31 -17.49 5.16
N ILE A 250 -8.73 -16.28 5.06
CA ILE A 250 -8.89 -15.39 3.89
C ILE A 250 -7.53 -15.23 3.21
N THR A 251 -7.42 -15.75 1.98
CA THR A 251 -6.24 -15.58 1.12
C THR A 251 -6.67 -15.48 -0.34
N GLY A 252 -5.95 -14.72 -1.16
CA GLY A 252 -6.24 -14.49 -2.57
C GLY A 252 -7.40 -13.53 -2.82
N VAL A 253 -7.94 -12.85 -1.79
CA VAL A 253 -9.05 -11.93 -1.97
C VAL A 253 -8.62 -10.60 -2.56
N SER A 254 -9.46 -10.06 -3.44
CA SER A 254 -9.43 -8.65 -3.88
C SER A 254 -10.53 -7.92 -3.14
N LEU A 255 -10.17 -7.05 -2.19
CA LEU A 255 -11.10 -6.33 -1.32
C LEU A 255 -11.25 -4.86 -1.76
N PRO A 256 -12.35 -4.47 -2.43
CA PRO A 256 -12.65 -3.07 -2.69
C PRO A 256 -12.94 -2.32 -1.38
N VAL A 257 -12.33 -1.14 -1.24
CA VAL A 257 -12.61 -0.16 -0.18
C VAL A 257 -12.90 1.15 -0.90
N ASP A 258 -14.11 1.29 -1.45
CA ASP A 258 -14.39 2.24 -2.52
C ASP A 258 -15.75 2.97 -2.42
N GLY A 259 -16.48 2.76 -1.32
CA GLY A 259 -17.80 3.36 -1.15
C GLY A 259 -18.83 2.93 -2.19
N GLY A 260 -18.66 1.72 -2.76
CA GLY A 260 -19.58 1.13 -3.75
C GLY A 260 -19.33 1.57 -5.19
N MET A 261 -18.19 2.22 -5.48
CA MET A 261 -17.89 2.69 -6.84
C MET A 261 -17.83 1.53 -7.84
N SER A 262 -17.17 0.43 -7.49
CA SER A 262 -17.04 -0.76 -8.35
C SER A 262 -18.34 -1.54 -8.56
N CYS A 263 -19.41 -1.20 -7.82
CA CYS A 263 -20.73 -1.81 -7.98
C CYS A 263 -21.64 -1.06 -8.97
N ARG A 264 -21.21 0.08 -9.51
CA ARG A 264 -21.99 0.82 -10.50
C ARG A 264 -22.02 0.06 -11.82
N ILE A 265 -23.22 -0.19 -12.30
CA ILE A 265 -23.51 -0.74 -13.62
C ILE A 265 -24.07 0.39 -14.48
N GLY A 266 -23.33 0.84 -15.49
CA GLY A 266 -23.74 1.87 -16.44
C GLY A 266 -23.23 3.26 -16.12
#